data_b9c47aa557167bc350edc383a83979f0
#
_entry.id   b9c47aa557167bc350edc383a83979f0
#
_cell.length_a   1.000
_cell.length_b   1.000
_cell.length_c   1.000
_cell.angle_alpha   90.00
_cell.angle_beta   90.00
_cell.angle_gamma   90.00
#
_symmetry.space_group_name_H-M   'P 1'
#
loop_
_entity.id
_entity.type
_entity.pdbx_description
1 polymer ?
#
loop_
_entity_poly.entity_id
_entity_poly.type
_entity_poly.pdbx_seq_one_letter_code
_entity_poly.pdbx_strand_id
1 'polypeptide(L)'
;MPTATSDSVPHHVTDRLSDFSTNRRVLLLCALAVPIGAIGAVVSKVLIWLIAVFTNAAFFLRLSAEPVVLQGQHFGWWGVAVPVIGGLIIGLMARYGSEKIRGHGIPEALEAILLGRSLINPKVAVLKPVSSAVSIGTGGPFGAEGPIIMTGGAFGSMFAQLFHLTAAERKTLLVAGAAAGMSAVFATPIAAVLLAVELLLFEWKPRSFIPVAVAAVVASVVRVPLLGVGPIFPVALHGQLGAGALGLAAVVGIAAGLASGALTALVYACEDAFAKLPFHWMWWPALGGLAIGLGGLVDSRVLGVGYETIHGLMRGEFLATALISLLIAKGLVWSIALGSGTSGGVLAPLLMMGGAVGALIGLLTGVGDPGLWAMVGMAAIMGGTMRSPLTGMIFILELTHDFNSLPALMIGSVSAMCVTVLLLRRSILTEKLARRGQHIAREYSVDVFELMRVSDVMDRTPPTVSADTTVAALANRIARGDPAVAGRQGTLVVDEAGALAGIITRSDLMDVLQAGEADRTTVLDAGSTDLAVTHADATLHDAIAVMLKRDIGRLPVVDRDNERLIVGYLGRADILAAKLRRQEEEEKRERGPILQLTR
;
A
#
# COMPACT_ATOMS: atom_id res chain seq x y z
N MET A 1 -10.39 -50.26 24.37
CA MET A 1 -10.24 -49.16 23.40
C MET A 1 -11.62 -48.66 23.06
N PRO A 2 -12.04 -47.47 23.49
CA PRO A 2 -13.28 -46.88 22.97
C PRO A 2 -12.97 -46.14 21.68
N THR A 3 -13.75 -46.42 20.69
CA THR A 3 -13.77 -45.78 19.36
C THR A 3 -14.16 -44.34 19.51
N ALA A 4 -13.29 -43.42 19.07
CA ALA A 4 -13.60 -42.03 18.94
C ALA A 4 -14.72 -41.84 17.91
N THR A 5 -15.90 -41.48 18.36
CA THR A 5 -16.96 -40.95 17.50
C THR A 5 -16.53 -39.58 16.99
N SER A 6 -16.39 -39.45 15.67
CA SER A 6 -16.19 -38.16 15.02
C SER A 6 -17.45 -37.32 15.26
N ASP A 7 -17.39 -36.34 16.16
CA ASP A 7 -18.42 -35.32 16.29
C ASP A 7 -18.48 -34.55 14.98
N SER A 8 -19.43 -34.89 14.13
CA SER A 8 -19.76 -34.10 12.94
C SER A 8 -20.37 -32.79 13.38
N VAL A 9 -19.67 -31.69 13.12
CA VAL A 9 -20.18 -30.32 13.32
C VAL A 9 -21.54 -30.20 12.60
N PRO A 10 -22.60 -29.70 13.26
CA PRO A 10 -23.92 -29.59 12.65
C PRO A 10 -23.87 -28.81 11.35
N HIS A 11 -24.49 -29.30 10.30
CA HIS A 11 -24.50 -28.69 8.95
C HIS A 11 -24.90 -27.22 8.91
N HIS A 12 -25.74 -26.75 9.84
CA HIS A 12 -26.17 -25.35 9.96
C HIS A 12 -25.06 -24.38 10.39
N VAL A 13 -23.98 -24.84 11.01
CA VAL A 13 -22.83 -24.01 11.42
C VAL A 13 -21.83 -23.88 10.27
N THR A 14 -21.66 -24.93 9.48
CA THR A 14 -20.75 -24.93 8.31
C THR A 14 -21.24 -24.02 7.18
N ASP A 15 -22.55 -23.85 6.99
CA ASP A 15 -23.13 -22.97 5.96
C ASP A 15 -22.86 -21.46 6.20
N ARG A 16 -22.43 -21.07 7.41
CA ARG A 16 -22.07 -19.68 7.74
C ARG A 16 -20.56 -19.40 7.62
N LEU A 17 -19.75 -20.44 7.47
CA LEU A 17 -18.31 -20.32 7.31
C LEU A 17 -17.99 -20.17 5.82
N SER A 18 -17.61 -18.97 5.40
CA SER A 18 -17.17 -18.71 4.02
C SER A 18 -15.68 -18.36 4.03
N ASP A 19 -14.95 -18.81 3.01
CA ASP A 19 -13.52 -18.53 2.85
C ASP A 19 -13.23 -17.01 2.74
N PHE A 20 -14.23 -16.22 2.29
CA PHE A 20 -14.10 -14.80 2.08
C PHE A 20 -15.34 -14.02 2.54
N SER A 21 -15.14 -12.89 3.18
CA SER A 21 -16.19 -11.93 3.52
C SER A 21 -16.62 -11.11 2.28
N THR A 22 -17.22 -11.77 1.29
CA THR A 22 -17.63 -11.14 0.02
C THR A 22 -19.15 -11.29 -0.16
N ASN A 23 -19.82 -10.22 -0.56
CA ASN A 23 -21.25 -10.20 -0.84
C ASN A 23 -21.54 -9.75 -2.30
N ARG A 24 -22.80 -9.83 -2.72
CA ARG A 24 -23.23 -9.44 -4.08
C ARG A 24 -22.89 -7.98 -4.43
N ARG A 25 -22.52 -7.16 -3.45
CA ARG A 25 -22.15 -5.76 -3.65
C ARG A 25 -20.84 -5.61 -4.43
N VAL A 26 -19.99 -6.66 -4.48
CA VAL A 26 -18.81 -6.72 -5.35
C VAL A 26 -19.19 -6.56 -6.83
N LEU A 27 -20.34 -7.08 -7.25
CA LEU A 27 -20.83 -6.94 -8.63
C LEU A 27 -21.13 -5.47 -9.00
N LEU A 28 -21.68 -4.71 -8.04
CA LEU A 28 -21.85 -3.26 -8.22
C LEU A 28 -20.51 -2.56 -8.38
N LEU A 29 -19.53 -2.90 -7.55
CA LEU A 29 -18.17 -2.32 -7.65
C LEU A 29 -17.50 -2.68 -8.98
N CYS A 30 -17.67 -3.90 -9.47
CA CYS A 30 -17.21 -4.30 -10.81
C CYS A 30 -17.90 -3.51 -11.92
N ALA A 31 -19.21 -3.31 -11.84
CA ALA A 31 -19.95 -2.50 -12.81
C ALA A 31 -19.46 -1.03 -12.81
N LEU A 32 -19.14 -0.47 -11.63
CA LEU A 32 -18.56 0.87 -11.51
C LEU A 32 -17.07 0.92 -11.96
N ALA A 33 -16.34 -0.19 -11.85
CA ALA A 33 -14.96 -0.30 -12.29
C ALA A 33 -14.81 -0.26 -13.82
N VAL A 34 -15.82 -0.69 -14.58
CA VAL A 34 -15.80 -0.65 -16.06
C VAL A 34 -15.64 0.78 -16.60
N PRO A 35 -16.55 1.75 -16.29
CA PRO A 35 -16.35 3.12 -16.74
C PRO A 35 -15.08 3.77 -16.18
N ILE A 36 -14.66 3.43 -14.95
CA ILE A 36 -13.40 3.92 -14.39
C ILE A 36 -12.21 3.43 -15.22
N GLY A 37 -12.22 2.15 -15.65
CA GLY A 37 -11.18 1.60 -16.55
C GLY A 37 -11.10 2.35 -17.88
N ALA A 38 -12.25 2.62 -18.51
CA ALA A 38 -12.33 3.39 -19.75
C ALA A 38 -11.82 4.84 -19.58
N ILE A 39 -12.25 5.52 -18.49
CA ILE A 39 -11.78 6.88 -18.15
C ILE A 39 -10.24 6.85 -17.93
N GLY A 40 -9.71 5.85 -17.24
CA GLY A 40 -8.28 5.68 -17.02
C GLY A 40 -7.48 5.64 -18.34
N ALA A 41 -7.97 4.91 -19.34
CA ALA A 41 -7.34 4.86 -20.66
C ALA A 41 -7.38 6.22 -21.39
N VAL A 42 -8.51 6.93 -21.37
CA VAL A 42 -8.65 8.26 -21.96
C VAL A 42 -7.72 9.27 -21.29
N VAL A 43 -7.70 9.30 -19.95
CA VAL A 43 -6.84 10.19 -19.16
C VAL A 43 -5.36 9.91 -19.45
N SER A 44 -4.98 8.65 -19.64
CA SER A 44 -3.63 8.26 -20.03
C SER A 44 -3.25 8.81 -21.40
N LYS A 45 -4.14 8.71 -22.40
CA LYS A 45 -3.94 9.31 -23.71
C LYS A 45 -3.78 10.83 -23.64
N VAL A 46 -4.62 11.49 -22.85
CA VAL A 46 -4.55 12.94 -22.64
C VAL A 46 -3.23 13.35 -22.00
N LEU A 47 -2.75 12.62 -20.99
CA LEU A 47 -1.45 12.91 -20.37
C LEU A 47 -0.28 12.79 -21.35
N ILE A 48 -0.22 11.69 -22.12
CA ILE A 48 0.82 11.48 -23.12
C ILE A 48 0.77 12.58 -24.18
N TRP A 49 -0.45 12.93 -24.64
CA TRP A 49 -0.66 14.01 -25.60
C TRP A 49 -0.19 15.37 -25.05
N LEU A 50 -0.51 15.70 -23.81
CA LEU A 50 -0.04 16.94 -23.15
C LEU A 50 1.49 16.98 -23.05
N ILE A 51 2.13 15.86 -22.67
CA ILE A 51 3.60 15.78 -22.61
C ILE A 51 4.19 16.09 -24.00
N ALA A 52 3.68 15.48 -25.07
CA ALA A 52 4.16 15.71 -26.42
C ALA A 52 3.97 17.17 -26.87
N VAL A 53 2.80 17.77 -26.59
CA VAL A 53 2.52 19.17 -26.90
C VAL A 53 3.49 20.11 -26.17
N PHE A 54 3.68 19.92 -24.87
CA PHE A 54 4.61 20.77 -24.10
C PHE A 54 6.06 20.57 -24.54
N THR A 55 6.48 19.34 -24.89
CA THR A 55 7.84 19.09 -25.41
C THR A 55 8.06 19.80 -26.74
N ASN A 56 7.10 19.69 -27.66
CA ASN A 56 7.21 20.37 -28.97
C ASN A 56 7.20 21.89 -28.81
N ALA A 57 6.31 22.42 -27.95
CA ALA A 57 6.23 23.86 -27.73
C ALA A 57 7.49 24.42 -27.07
N ALA A 58 8.05 23.72 -26.08
CA ALA A 58 9.17 24.19 -25.28
C ALA A 58 10.52 24.11 -26.00
N PHE A 59 10.81 23.00 -26.69
CA PHE A 59 12.11 22.76 -27.33
C PHE A 59 12.15 23.07 -28.82
N PHE A 60 11.01 22.90 -29.51
CA PHE A 60 10.96 23.02 -30.97
C PHE A 60 10.11 24.21 -31.44
N LEU A 61 9.52 24.98 -30.51
CA LEU A 61 8.70 26.17 -30.77
C LEU A 61 7.56 25.91 -31.78
N ARG A 62 6.99 24.68 -31.74
CA ARG A 62 5.88 24.27 -32.59
C ARG A 62 4.75 23.64 -31.78
N LEU A 63 3.51 23.82 -32.20
CA LEU A 63 2.35 23.17 -31.62
C LEU A 63 2.08 21.85 -32.35
N SER A 64 2.63 20.76 -31.85
CA SER A 64 2.42 19.40 -32.38
C SER A 64 2.25 18.43 -31.23
N ALA A 65 1.44 17.41 -31.44
CA ALA A 65 1.23 16.31 -30.48
C ALA A 65 2.03 15.05 -30.85
N GLU A 66 2.91 15.14 -31.85
CA GLU A 66 3.79 14.04 -32.25
C GLU A 66 4.85 13.82 -31.16
N PRO A 67 5.08 12.58 -30.73
CA PRO A 67 6.17 12.27 -29.81
C PRO A 67 7.52 12.68 -30.41
N VAL A 68 8.33 13.34 -29.59
CA VAL A 68 9.67 13.79 -29.98
C VAL A 68 10.70 13.31 -28.99
N VAL A 69 11.86 12.89 -29.50
CA VAL A 69 12.99 12.43 -28.70
C VAL A 69 13.93 13.61 -28.48
N LEU A 70 14.21 13.90 -27.19
CA LEU A 70 15.17 14.95 -26.80
C LEU A 70 16.62 14.43 -26.77
N GLN A 71 16.79 13.12 -26.70
CA GLN A 71 18.09 12.46 -26.69
C GLN A 71 18.85 12.72 -28.00
N GLY A 72 20.14 13.05 -27.90
CA GLY A 72 20.99 13.35 -29.03
C GLY A 72 20.81 14.76 -29.62
N GLN A 73 19.87 15.55 -29.10
CA GLN A 73 19.67 16.93 -29.53
C GLN A 73 20.52 17.88 -28.71
N HIS A 74 21.06 18.91 -29.37
CA HIS A 74 21.88 19.97 -28.78
C HIS A 74 21.12 21.30 -28.80
N PHE A 75 20.54 21.67 -27.68
CA PHE A 75 19.75 22.90 -27.53
C PHE A 75 20.55 24.11 -27.01
N GLY A 76 21.85 23.91 -26.71
CA GLY A 76 22.68 24.96 -26.11
C GLY A 76 22.07 25.56 -24.82
N TRP A 77 22.22 26.87 -24.63
CA TRP A 77 21.68 27.56 -23.46
C TRP A 77 20.14 27.60 -23.41
N TRP A 78 19.46 27.43 -24.55
CA TRP A 78 18.01 27.26 -24.58
C TRP A 78 17.59 25.99 -23.81
N GLY A 79 18.34 24.91 -23.99
CA GLY A 79 18.13 23.67 -23.23
C GLY A 79 18.25 23.82 -21.71
N VAL A 80 18.94 24.87 -21.22
CA VAL A 80 18.99 25.21 -19.78
C VAL A 80 17.81 26.10 -19.39
N ALA A 81 17.44 27.06 -20.21
CA ALA A 81 16.36 28.01 -19.90
C ALA A 81 14.98 27.30 -19.82
N VAL A 82 14.72 26.35 -20.72
CA VAL A 82 13.43 25.66 -20.82
C VAL A 82 13.03 24.93 -19.51
N PRO A 83 13.88 24.09 -18.89
CA PRO A 83 13.53 23.46 -17.60
C PRO A 83 13.37 24.46 -16.45
N VAL A 84 14.10 25.56 -16.46
CA VAL A 84 13.96 26.63 -15.44
C VAL A 84 12.58 27.30 -15.57
N ILE A 85 12.16 27.64 -16.79
CA ILE A 85 10.83 28.21 -17.04
C ILE A 85 9.75 27.21 -16.65
N GLY A 86 9.90 25.92 -17.00
CA GLY A 86 9.00 24.86 -16.58
C GLY A 86 8.89 24.76 -15.05
N GLY A 87 10.01 24.81 -14.36
CA GLY A 87 10.07 24.83 -12.89
C GLY A 87 9.34 26.02 -12.27
N LEU A 88 9.49 27.23 -12.85
CA LEU A 88 8.75 28.43 -12.43
C LEU A 88 7.23 28.23 -12.58
N ILE A 89 6.78 27.74 -13.73
CA ILE A 89 5.36 27.46 -13.98
C ILE A 89 4.81 26.48 -12.94
N ILE A 90 5.54 25.39 -12.65
CA ILE A 90 5.13 24.38 -11.66
C ILE A 90 5.07 25.00 -10.26
N GLY A 91 6.05 25.81 -9.88
CA GLY A 91 6.06 26.52 -8.61
C GLY A 91 4.84 27.43 -8.43
N LEU A 92 4.47 28.20 -9.48
CA LEU A 92 3.28 29.04 -9.51
C LEU A 92 1.99 28.18 -9.43
N MET A 93 1.89 27.11 -10.21
CA MET A 93 0.75 26.18 -10.17
C MET A 93 0.58 25.55 -8.78
N ALA A 94 1.67 25.19 -8.11
CA ALA A 94 1.62 24.63 -6.76
C ALA A 94 1.19 25.68 -5.73
N ARG A 95 1.68 26.91 -5.84
CA ARG A 95 1.38 28.00 -4.90
C ARG A 95 -0.06 28.48 -4.98
N TYR A 96 -0.57 28.70 -6.19
CA TYR A 96 -1.89 29.29 -6.41
C TYR A 96 -2.97 28.26 -6.71
N GLY A 97 -2.59 27.05 -7.13
CA GLY A 97 -3.53 25.97 -7.44
C GLY A 97 -3.69 24.96 -6.31
N SER A 98 -2.70 24.09 -6.12
CA SER A 98 -2.70 23.07 -5.06
C SER A 98 -1.28 22.59 -4.75
N GLU A 99 -0.86 22.67 -3.51
CA GLU A 99 0.44 22.18 -3.05
C GLU A 99 0.59 20.65 -3.25
N LYS A 100 -0.52 19.92 -3.30
CA LYS A 100 -0.54 18.44 -3.50
C LYS A 100 -0.05 17.99 -4.88
N ILE A 101 0.20 18.91 -5.83
CA ILE A 101 0.80 18.55 -7.12
C ILE A 101 2.33 18.37 -7.05
N ARG A 102 2.99 18.80 -5.97
CA ARG A 102 4.43 18.67 -5.76
C ARG A 102 4.84 17.21 -5.55
N GLY A 103 6.04 16.85 -6.05
CA GLY A 103 6.59 15.51 -5.91
C GLY A 103 5.97 14.48 -6.85
N HIS A 104 6.20 13.20 -6.55
CA HIS A 104 5.93 12.12 -7.51
C HIS A 104 4.49 11.55 -7.50
N GLY A 105 3.62 11.97 -6.61
CA GLY A 105 2.19 11.65 -6.61
C GLY A 105 1.79 10.36 -5.88
N ILE A 106 2.64 9.35 -5.80
CA ILE A 106 2.31 8.08 -5.13
C ILE A 106 2.11 8.26 -3.61
N PRO A 107 2.97 8.98 -2.87
CA PRO A 107 2.73 9.25 -1.44
C PRO A 107 1.44 10.04 -1.19
N GLU A 108 1.11 10.97 -2.08
CA GLU A 108 -0.12 11.75 -2.00
C GLU A 108 -1.37 10.86 -2.22
N ALA A 109 -1.28 9.87 -3.14
CA ALA A 109 -2.32 8.85 -3.31
C ALA A 109 -2.44 7.95 -2.07
N LEU A 110 -1.32 7.51 -1.50
CA LEU A 110 -1.27 6.74 -0.25
C LEU A 110 -1.88 7.51 0.93
N GLU A 111 -1.56 8.79 1.08
CA GLU A 111 -2.14 9.66 2.10
C GLU A 111 -3.66 9.77 1.93
N ALA A 112 -4.15 9.97 0.70
CA ALA A 112 -5.58 10.02 0.42
C ALA A 112 -6.29 8.70 0.75
N ILE A 113 -5.66 7.55 0.45
CA ILE A 113 -6.19 6.20 0.72
C ILE A 113 -6.27 5.94 2.22
N LEU A 114 -5.19 6.22 2.96
CA LEU A 114 -5.05 5.79 4.35
C LEU A 114 -5.67 6.78 5.34
N LEU A 115 -5.61 8.06 5.06
CA LEU A 115 -5.99 9.13 5.99
C LEU A 115 -7.15 9.98 5.48
N GLY A 116 -7.23 10.18 4.17
CA GLY A 116 -8.20 11.07 3.53
C GLY A 116 -9.54 10.40 3.22
N ARG A 117 -9.89 9.26 3.82
CA ARG A 117 -11.11 8.48 3.51
C ARG A 117 -11.32 8.26 2.02
N SER A 118 -10.22 8.18 1.25
CA SER A 118 -10.16 8.04 -0.21
C SER A 118 -10.84 9.19 -0.98
N LEU A 119 -10.83 10.41 -0.42
CA LEU A 119 -11.34 11.61 -1.06
C LEU A 119 -10.18 12.42 -1.65
N ILE A 120 -10.22 12.65 -2.95
CA ILE A 120 -9.26 13.51 -3.66
C ILE A 120 -10.01 14.74 -4.19
N ASN A 121 -9.40 15.92 -3.98
CA ASN A 121 -9.98 17.17 -4.44
C ASN A 121 -9.96 17.23 -5.99
N PRO A 122 -11.07 17.59 -6.66
CA PRO A 122 -11.16 17.71 -8.11
C PRO A 122 -10.08 18.60 -8.74
N LYS A 123 -9.65 19.65 -8.04
CA LYS A 123 -8.54 20.52 -8.52
C LYS A 123 -7.26 19.72 -8.77
N VAL A 124 -6.97 18.72 -7.93
CA VAL A 124 -5.76 17.90 -8.06
C VAL A 124 -5.86 16.97 -9.28
N ALA A 125 -7.06 16.46 -9.60
CA ALA A 125 -7.29 15.60 -10.76
C ALA A 125 -6.91 16.29 -12.09
N VAL A 126 -7.03 17.62 -12.16
CA VAL A 126 -6.67 18.42 -13.35
C VAL A 126 -5.24 18.98 -13.24
N LEU A 127 -4.90 19.56 -12.09
CA LEU A 127 -3.61 20.23 -11.94
C LEU A 127 -2.43 19.25 -11.93
N LYS A 128 -2.60 18.02 -11.42
CA LYS A 128 -1.51 17.04 -11.37
C LYS A 128 -1.05 16.59 -12.77
N PRO A 129 -1.92 16.13 -13.69
CA PRO A 129 -1.49 15.77 -15.04
C PRO A 129 -0.90 16.97 -15.81
N VAL A 130 -1.49 18.17 -15.68
CA VAL A 130 -0.97 19.37 -16.37
C VAL A 130 0.41 19.76 -15.83
N SER A 131 0.59 19.82 -14.52
CA SER A 131 1.90 20.15 -13.93
C SER A 131 2.98 19.13 -14.26
N SER A 132 2.61 17.86 -14.30
CA SER A 132 3.54 16.78 -14.71
C SER A 132 3.86 16.82 -16.19
N ALA A 133 2.88 17.14 -17.04
CA ALA A 133 3.11 17.31 -18.47
C ALA A 133 4.02 18.52 -18.76
N VAL A 134 3.84 19.63 -18.06
CA VAL A 134 4.77 20.78 -18.11
C VAL A 134 6.16 20.35 -17.64
N SER A 135 6.27 19.67 -16.49
CA SER A 135 7.55 19.22 -15.95
C SER A 135 8.33 18.34 -16.94
N ILE A 136 7.68 17.28 -17.41
CA ILE A 136 8.29 16.30 -18.32
C ILE A 136 8.55 16.95 -19.68
N GLY A 137 7.56 17.70 -20.20
CA GLY A 137 7.64 18.38 -21.50
C GLY A 137 8.71 19.47 -21.57
N THR A 138 9.09 20.06 -20.44
CA THR A 138 10.22 20.99 -20.35
C THR A 138 11.55 20.31 -19.99
N GLY A 139 11.66 18.99 -20.20
CA GLY A 139 12.90 18.24 -20.02
C GLY A 139 13.06 17.58 -18.66
N GLY A 140 12.08 17.64 -17.78
CA GLY A 140 12.13 17.00 -16.45
C GLY A 140 12.43 15.51 -16.54
N PRO A 141 13.42 14.98 -15.77
CA PRO A 141 13.88 13.59 -15.83
C PRO A 141 12.92 12.64 -15.11
N PHE A 142 11.64 12.69 -15.45
CA PHE A 142 10.56 12.02 -14.74
C PHE A 142 9.73 11.13 -15.66
N GLY A 143 9.13 10.10 -15.09
CA GLY A 143 8.15 9.26 -15.76
C GLY A 143 6.71 9.76 -15.62
N ALA A 144 5.81 9.23 -16.45
CA ALA A 144 4.39 9.53 -16.42
C ALA A 144 3.62 8.74 -15.34
N GLU A 145 4.26 7.75 -14.69
CA GLU A 145 3.63 6.74 -13.84
C GLU A 145 3.00 7.31 -12.56
N GLY A 146 3.78 8.08 -11.80
CA GLY A 146 3.28 8.74 -10.59
C GLY A 146 2.10 9.66 -10.88
N PRO A 147 2.24 10.57 -11.86
CA PRO A 147 1.14 11.39 -12.35
C PRO A 147 -0.10 10.62 -12.75
N ILE A 148 0.04 9.51 -13.48
CA ILE A 148 -1.14 8.75 -13.94
C ILE A 148 -1.81 7.95 -12.83
N ILE A 149 -1.03 7.38 -11.89
CA ILE A 149 -1.55 6.72 -10.70
C ILE A 149 -2.39 7.70 -9.87
N MET A 150 -1.85 8.89 -9.62
CA MET A 150 -2.57 9.93 -8.87
C MET A 150 -3.79 10.45 -9.61
N THR A 151 -3.68 10.69 -10.92
CA THR A 151 -4.77 11.22 -11.75
C THR A 151 -5.86 10.19 -11.96
N GLY A 152 -5.51 8.95 -12.34
CA GLY A 152 -6.46 7.85 -12.46
C GLY A 152 -7.17 7.57 -11.14
N GLY A 153 -6.43 7.56 -10.03
CA GLY A 153 -6.99 7.45 -8.69
C GLY A 153 -7.93 8.61 -8.34
N ALA A 154 -7.59 9.83 -8.72
CA ALA A 154 -8.45 11.00 -8.50
C ALA A 154 -9.77 10.89 -9.27
N PHE A 155 -9.73 10.48 -10.54
CA PHE A 155 -10.96 10.23 -11.30
C PHE A 155 -11.77 9.07 -10.73
N GLY A 156 -11.13 7.96 -10.31
CA GLY A 156 -11.79 6.86 -9.62
C GLY A 156 -12.46 7.30 -8.32
N SER A 157 -11.78 8.14 -7.52
CA SER A 157 -12.34 8.74 -6.30
C SER A 157 -13.51 9.67 -6.59
N MET A 158 -13.38 10.56 -7.58
CA MET A 158 -14.45 11.49 -7.96
C MET A 158 -15.68 10.75 -8.46
N PHE A 159 -15.50 9.73 -9.30
CA PHE A 159 -16.59 8.89 -9.78
C PHE A 159 -17.28 8.16 -8.63
N ALA A 160 -16.52 7.63 -7.69
CA ALA A 160 -17.05 6.97 -6.49
C ALA A 160 -17.85 7.92 -5.58
N GLN A 161 -17.56 9.23 -5.59
CA GLN A 161 -18.28 10.23 -4.80
C GLN A 161 -19.70 10.54 -5.33
N LEU A 162 -20.00 10.15 -6.58
CA LEU A 162 -21.36 10.27 -7.13
C LEU A 162 -22.34 9.25 -6.53
N PHE A 163 -21.84 8.25 -5.81
CA PHE A 163 -22.62 7.15 -5.26
C PHE A 163 -22.50 7.09 -3.74
N HIS A 164 -23.52 6.56 -3.08
CA HIS A 164 -23.49 6.32 -1.62
C HIS A 164 -22.67 5.05 -1.31
N LEU A 165 -21.36 5.21 -1.23
CA LEU A 165 -20.39 4.14 -1.00
C LEU A 165 -19.71 4.30 0.35
N THR A 166 -19.32 3.17 0.95
CA THR A 166 -18.50 3.14 2.16
C THR A 166 -17.07 3.63 1.88
N ALA A 167 -16.32 3.99 2.91
CA ALA A 167 -14.92 4.41 2.76
C ALA A 167 -14.05 3.31 2.12
N ALA A 168 -14.31 2.03 2.46
CA ALA A 168 -13.61 0.88 1.88
C ALA A 168 -13.92 0.70 0.38
N GLU A 169 -15.19 0.88 -0.03
CA GLU A 169 -15.59 0.81 -1.43
C GLU A 169 -15.00 1.96 -2.26
N ARG A 170 -14.99 3.19 -1.71
CA ARG A 170 -14.30 4.33 -2.34
C ARG A 170 -12.81 4.09 -2.48
N LYS A 171 -12.16 3.51 -1.46
CA LYS A 171 -10.75 3.08 -1.54
C LYS A 171 -10.53 2.15 -2.72
N THR A 172 -11.37 1.13 -2.87
CA THR A 172 -11.28 0.16 -3.97
C THR A 172 -11.41 0.84 -5.34
N LEU A 173 -12.36 1.74 -5.53
CA LEU A 173 -12.58 2.43 -6.81
C LEU A 173 -11.50 3.47 -7.11
N LEU A 174 -10.93 4.15 -6.09
CA LEU A 174 -9.76 5.02 -6.25
C LEU A 174 -8.58 4.20 -6.77
N VAL A 175 -8.30 3.05 -6.13
CA VAL A 175 -7.20 2.18 -6.53
C VAL A 175 -7.45 1.53 -7.88
N ALA A 176 -8.71 1.20 -8.21
CA ALA A 176 -9.11 0.73 -9.55
C ALA A 176 -8.77 1.77 -10.63
N GLY A 177 -9.04 3.06 -10.37
CA GLY A 177 -8.65 4.14 -11.27
C GLY A 177 -7.13 4.30 -11.43
N ALA A 178 -6.39 4.17 -10.33
CA ALA A 178 -4.91 4.21 -10.35
C ALA A 178 -4.32 3.05 -11.18
N ALA A 179 -4.82 1.82 -10.97
CA ALA A 179 -4.42 0.64 -11.73
C ALA A 179 -4.80 0.74 -13.22
N ALA A 180 -6.00 1.27 -13.52
CA ALA A 180 -6.46 1.52 -14.89
C ALA A 180 -5.52 2.48 -15.63
N GLY A 181 -5.12 3.58 -14.98
CA GLY A 181 -4.19 4.53 -15.56
C GLY A 181 -2.84 3.90 -15.89
N MET A 182 -2.27 3.13 -14.96
CA MET A 182 -1.00 2.44 -15.15
C MET A 182 -1.11 1.38 -16.26
N SER A 183 -2.15 0.55 -16.24
CA SER A 183 -2.43 -0.46 -17.27
C SER A 183 -2.49 0.16 -18.67
N ALA A 184 -3.17 1.30 -18.81
CA ALA A 184 -3.31 1.98 -20.09
C ALA A 184 -2.00 2.57 -20.61
N VAL A 185 -1.19 3.23 -19.77
CA VAL A 185 0.08 3.85 -20.18
C VAL A 185 1.07 2.78 -20.63
N PHE A 186 1.21 1.70 -19.85
CA PHE A 186 2.31 0.73 -20.05
C PHE A 186 1.91 -0.56 -20.74
N ALA A 187 0.64 -0.80 -21.03
CA ALA A 187 0.13 -2.10 -21.51
C ALA A 187 0.42 -3.24 -20.51
N THR A 188 0.39 -2.96 -19.22
CA THR A 188 0.80 -3.87 -18.14
C THR A 188 -0.35 -4.11 -17.15
N PRO A 189 -1.43 -4.81 -17.55
CA PRO A 189 -2.60 -4.98 -16.69
C PRO A 189 -2.31 -5.81 -15.43
N ILE A 190 -1.48 -6.86 -15.52
CA ILE A 190 -1.17 -7.71 -14.37
C ILE A 190 -0.28 -6.94 -13.38
N ALA A 191 0.77 -6.28 -13.86
CA ALA A 191 1.62 -5.47 -13.00
C ALA A 191 0.87 -4.31 -12.35
N ALA A 192 -0.10 -3.70 -13.04
CA ALA A 192 -0.95 -2.65 -12.48
C ALA A 192 -1.82 -3.17 -11.32
N VAL A 193 -2.37 -4.38 -11.43
CA VAL A 193 -3.11 -5.04 -10.36
C VAL A 193 -2.20 -5.41 -9.19
N LEU A 194 -1.01 -5.95 -9.47
CA LEU A 194 -0.02 -6.27 -8.43
C LEU A 194 0.47 -5.01 -7.71
N LEU A 195 0.74 -3.93 -8.42
CA LEU A 195 1.08 -2.64 -7.82
C LEU A 195 -0.05 -2.13 -6.91
N ALA A 196 -1.30 -2.29 -7.35
CA ALA A 196 -2.45 -1.93 -6.54
C ALA A 196 -2.48 -2.72 -5.23
N VAL A 197 -2.21 -4.01 -5.25
CA VAL A 197 -2.19 -4.88 -4.05
C VAL A 197 -0.96 -4.59 -3.19
N GLU A 198 0.25 -4.62 -3.76
CA GLU A 198 1.50 -4.48 -3.01
C GLU A 198 1.73 -3.06 -2.47
N LEU A 199 1.17 -2.03 -3.13
CA LEU A 199 1.52 -0.65 -2.83
C LEU A 199 0.35 0.21 -2.32
N LEU A 200 -0.87 -0.01 -2.80
CA LEU A 200 -1.99 0.90 -2.57
C LEU A 200 -3.08 0.33 -1.64
N LEU A 201 -3.46 -0.93 -1.83
CA LEU A 201 -4.51 -1.57 -1.04
C LEU A 201 -4.00 -2.06 0.32
N PHE A 202 -2.79 -2.61 0.37
CA PHE A 202 -2.24 -3.33 1.52
C PHE A 202 -3.14 -4.47 2.00
N GLU A 203 -3.95 -5.03 1.12
CA GLU A 203 -4.82 -6.16 1.39
C GLU A 203 -5.01 -7.02 0.15
N TRP A 204 -5.13 -8.34 0.35
CA TRP A 204 -5.47 -9.30 -0.69
C TRP A 204 -6.85 -9.85 -0.40
N LYS A 205 -7.89 -9.04 -0.68
CA LYS A 205 -9.29 -9.43 -0.46
C LYS A 205 -10.04 -9.41 -1.78
N PRO A 206 -10.84 -10.45 -2.11
CA PRO A 206 -11.60 -10.53 -3.37
C PRO A 206 -12.47 -9.29 -3.63
N ARG A 207 -13.06 -8.72 -2.58
CA ARG A 207 -13.90 -7.51 -2.68
C ARG A 207 -13.15 -6.28 -3.22
N SER A 208 -11.82 -6.21 -3.02
CA SER A 208 -10.98 -5.12 -3.50
C SER A 208 -10.23 -5.51 -4.77
N PHE A 209 -9.73 -6.74 -4.83
CA PHE A 209 -8.95 -7.25 -5.95
C PHE A 209 -9.76 -7.33 -7.26
N ILE A 210 -10.99 -7.91 -7.21
CA ILE A 210 -11.79 -8.16 -8.42
C ILE A 210 -12.14 -6.85 -9.15
N PRO A 211 -12.68 -5.79 -8.51
CA PRO A 211 -12.96 -4.53 -9.20
C PRO A 211 -11.71 -3.85 -9.77
N VAL A 212 -10.57 -3.93 -9.08
CA VAL A 212 -9.29 -3.40 -9.56
C VAL A 212 -8.82 -4.13 -10.81
N ALA A 213 -8.90 -5.46 -10.82
CA ALA A 213 -8.57 -6.28 -11.99
C ALA A 213 -9.48 -5.95 -13.18
N VAL A 214 -10.81 -5.82 -12.95
CA VAL A 214 -11.77 -5.41 -13.99
C VAL A 214 -11.37 -4.07 -14.60
N ALA A 215 -11.08 -3.05 -13.78
CA ALA A 215 -10.69 -1.74 -14.28
C ALA A 215 -9.38 -1.77 -15.09
N ALA A 216 -8.37 -2.52 -14.62
CA ALA A 216 -7.09 -2.67 -15.31
C ALA A 216 -7.24 -3.37 -16.66
N VAL A 217 -8.07 -4.43 -16.74
CA VAL A 217 -8.35 -5.16 -17.99
C VAL A 217 -9.14 -4.28 -18.96
N VAL A 218 -10.20 -3.59 -18.49
CA VAL A 218 -10.98 -2.67 -19.33
C VAL A 218 -10.07 -1.57 -19.89
N ALA A 219 -9.20 -0.99 -19.06
CA ALA A 219 -8.25 0.02 -19.50
C ALA A 219 -7.28 -0.51 -20.57
N SER A 220 -6.81 -1.76 -20.41
CA SER A 220 -5.95 -2.44 -21.41
C SER A 220 -6.67 -2.66 -22.74
N VAL A 221 -7.95 -3.00 -22.72
CA VAL A 221 -8.78 -3.15 -23.94
C VAL A 221 -9.04 -1.81 -24.62
N VAL A 222 -9.48 -0.80 -23.84
CA VAL A 222 -9.78 0.54 -24.36
C VAL A 222 -8.51 1.25 -24.86
N ARG A 223 -7.35 0.92 -24.29
CA ARG A 223 -6.05 1.42 -24.74
C ARG A 223 -5.75 1.10 -26.21
N VAL A 224 -6.17 -0.06 -26.69
CA VAL A 224 -5.81 -0.55 -28.04
C VAL A 224 -6.11 0.48 -29.15
N PRO A 225 -7.33 1.03 -29.30
CA PRO A 225 -7.60 2.04 -30.31
C PRO A 225 -6.98 3.42 -30.00
N LEU A 226 -6.57 3.69 -28.75
CA LEU A 226 -6.06 4.99 -28.34
C LEU A 226 -4.53 5.10 -28.40
N LEU A 227 -3.82 4.04 -28.00
CA LEU A 227 -2.37 4.02 -27.78
C LEU A 227 -1.65 2.91 -28.54
N GLY A 228 -2.38 2.01 -29.21
CA GLY A 228 -1.83 0.91 -30.01
C GLY A 228 -1.76 -0.42 -29.24
N VAL A 229 -1.31 -1.46 -29.95
CA VAL A 229 -1.20 -2.85 -29.48
C VAL A 229 0.24 -3.22 -29.17
N GLY A 230 0.41 -4.29 -28.35
CA GLY A 230 1.70 -4.92 -28.06
C GLY A 230 2.47 -4.32 -26.89
N PRO A 231 3.61 -4.93 -26.55
CA PRO A 231 4.50 -4.45 -25.51
C PRO A 231 5.16 -3.13 -25.92
N ILE A 232 5.50 -2.28 -24.94
CA ILE A 232 6.13 -0.98 -25.21
C ILE A 232 7.59 -1.16 -25.61
N PHE A 233 8.26 -2.14 -25.03
CA PHE A 233 9.68 -2.41 -25.27
C PHE A 233 9.89 -3.87 -25.72
N PRO A 234 9.49 -4.25 -26.95
CA PRO A 234 9.69 -5.59 -27.45
C PRO A 234 11.18 -5.90 -27.55
N VAL A 235 11.59 -7.05 -27.01
CA VAL A 235 12.95 -7.57 -27.10
C VAL A 235 12.95 -8.95 -27.75
N ALA A 236 14.10 -9.39 -28.25
CA ALA A 236 14.26 -10.78 -28.68
C ALA A 236 14.20 -11.71 -27.47
N LEU A 237 13.58 -12.89 -27.63
CA LEU A 237 13.47 -13.87 -26.55
C LEU A 237 14.87 -14.39 -26.18
N HIS A 238 15.21 -14.34 -24.92
CA HIS A 238 16.44 -14.93 -24.40
C HIS A 238 16.31 -16.45 -24.31
N GLY A 239 17.44 -17.15 -24.41
CA GLY A 239 17.49 -18.60 -24.18
C GLY A 239 17.27 -18.97 -22.72
N GLN A 240 17.16 -20.27 -22.45
CA GLN A 240 17.07 -20.75 -21.05
C GLN A 240 18.35 -20.43 -20.27
N LEU A 241 18.18 -19.93 -19.06
CA LEU A 241 19.27 -19.48 -18.20
C LEU A 241 19.83 -20.62 -17.35
N GLY A 242 21.15 -20.82 -17.42
CA GLY A 242 21.83 -21.78 -16.55
C GLY A 242 22.02 -21.27 -15.12
N ALA A 243 22.42 -22.17 -14.22
CA ALA A 243 22.61 -21.87 -12.79
C ALA A 243 23.55 -20.68 -12.52
N GLY A 244 24.62 -20.54 -13.31
CA GLY A 244 25.56 -19.42 -13.19
C GLY A 244 24.90 -18.07 -13.49
N ALA A 245 24.03 -18.01 -14.51
CA ALA A 245 23.26 -16.81 -14.83
C ALA A 245 22.26 -16.45 -13.72
N LEU A 246 21.61 -17.46 -13.11
CA LEU A 246 20.73 -17.23 -11.96
C LEU A 246 21.50 -16.69 -10.74
N GLY A 247 22.74 -17.18 -10.51
CA GLY A 247 23.64 -16.62 -9.49
C GLY A 247 23.99 -15.15 -9.77
N LEU A 248 24.26 -14.81 -11.04
CA LEU A 248 24.55 -13.43 -11.44
C LEU A 248 23.31 -12.53 -11.28
N ALA A 249 22.10 -13.04 -11.50
CA ALA A 249 20.87 -12.31 -11.24
C ALA A 249 20.75 -11.86 -9.76
N ALA A 250 21.17 -12.70 -8.83
CA ALA A 250 21.23 -12.32 -7.41
C ALA A 250 22.26 -11.20 -7.16
N VAL A 251 23.42 -11.24 -7.80
CA VAL A 251 24.45 -10.19 -7.70
C VAL A 251 23.92 -8.87 -8.25
N VAL A 252 23.28 -8.88 -9.43
CA VAL A 252 22.60 -7.70 -10.01
C VAL A 252 21.54 -7.17 -9.05
N GLY A 253 20.74 -8.07 -8.44
CA GLY A 253 19.74 -7.72 -7.45
C GLY A 253 20.31 -7.01 -6.22
N ILE A 254 21.40 -7.55 -5.65
CA ILE A 254 22.10 -6.94 -4.51
C ILE A 254 22.62 -5.54 -4.89
N ALA A 255 23.28 -5.40 -6.04
CA ALA A 255 23.81 -4.13 -6.51
C ALA A 255 22.69 -3.10 -6.75
N ALA A 256 21.58 -3.51 -7.38
CA ALA A 256 20.40 -2.66 -7.56
C ALA A 256 19.73 -2.28 -6.23
N GLY A 257 19.72 -3.18 -5.24
CA GLY A 257 19.25 -2.91 -3.89
C GLY A 257 20.09 -1.85 -3.17
N LEU A 258 21.42 -1.94 -3.27
CA LEU A 258 22.35 -0.93 -2.75
C LEU A 258 22.16 0.43 -3.47
N ALA A 259 22.03 0.41 -4.80
CA ALA A 259 21.74 1.61 -5.60
C ALA A 259 20.40 2.24 -5.20
N SER A 260 19.36 1.43 -4.95
CA SER A 260 18.05 1.89 -4.43
C SER A 260 18.20 2.63 -3.11
N GLY A 261 19.03 2.09 -2.20
CA GLY A 261 19.34 2.72 -0.92
C GLY A 261 20.04 4.07 -1.09
N ALA A 262 21.07 4.10 -1.92
CA ALA A 262 21.85 5.31 -2.20
C ALA A 262 20.97 6.41 -2.86
N LEU A 263 20.16 6.04 -3.84
CA LEU A 263 19.25 6.98 -4.51
C LEU A 263 18.17 7.52 -3.56
N THR A 264 17.60 6.67 -2.70
CA THR A 264 16.65 7.10 -1.69
C THR A 264 17.29 8.11 -0.74
N ALA A 265 18.48 7.81 -0.23
CA ALA A 265 19.22 8.73 0.64
C ALA A 265 19.55 10.05 -0.06
N LEU A 266 19.97 10.01 -1.32
CA LEU A 266 20.32 11.18 -2.11
C LEU A 266 19.09 12.10 -2.36
N VAL A 267 17.93 11.53 -2.71
CA VAL A 267 16.69 12.30 -2.90
C VAL A 267 16.32 13.05 -1.63
N TYR A 268 16.33 12.37 -0.49
CA TYR A 268 15.96 13.00 0.78
C TYR A 268 17.02 13.95 1.31
N ALA A 269 18.31 13.73 1.02
CA ALA A 269 19.36 14.70 1.30
C ALA A 269 19.17 15.98 0.47
N CYS A 270 18.77 15.86 -0.80
CA CYS A 270 18.42 17.01 -1.64
C CYS A 270 17.18 17.75 -1.10
N GLU A 271 16.13 17.01 -0.69
CA GLU A 271 14.92 17.61 -0.08
C GLU A 271 15.28 18.41 1.19
N ASP A 272 16.11 17.83 2.06
CA ASP A 272 16.59 18.49 3.27
C ASP A 272 17.47 19.71 2.97
N ALA A 273 18.27 19.67 1.91
CA ALA A 273 19.08 20.80 1.46
C ALA A 273 18.19 21.95 0.94
N PHE A 274 17.16 21.65 0.15
CA PHE A 274 16.20 22.66 -0.31
C PHE A 274 15.42 23.26 0.86
N ALA A 275 15.03 22.49 1.87
CA ALA A 275 14.33 22.97 3.05
C ALA A 275 15.13 24.00 3.88
N LYS A 276 16.48 24.02 3.75
CA LYS A 276 17.35 24.99 4.43
C LYS A 276 17.52 26.30 3.67
N LEU A 277 17.00 26.40 2.43
CA LEU A 277 17.15 27.62 1.64
C LEU A 277 16.32 28.77 2.24
N PRO A 278 16.87 30.02 2.27
CA PRO A 278 16.25 31.16 2.94
C PRO A 278 15.11 31.82 2.15
N PHE A 279 14.65 31.19 1.06
CA PHE A 279 13.58 31.74 0.22
C PHE A 279 12.43 30.73 0.05
N HIS A 280 11.29 31.24 -0.35
CA HIS A 280 10.03 30.49 -0.40
C HIS A 280 10.13 29.28 -1.35
N TRP A 281 9.57 28.13 -0.95
CA TRP A 281 9.61 26.86 -1.67
C TRP A 281 9.06 26.93 -3.11
N MET A 282 8.26 27.94 -3.43
CA MET A 282 7.72 28.16 -4.77
C MET A 282 8.83 28.28 -5.84
N TRP A 283 10.03 28.76 -5.46
CA TRP A 283 11.16 28.95 -6.35
C TRP A 283 12.05 27.71 -6.49
N TRP A 284 11.91 26.72 -5.60
CA TRP A 284 12.76 25.53 -5.61
C TRP A 284 12.67 24.74 -6.91
N PRO A 285 11.46 24.52 -7.54
CA PRO A 285 11.39 23.82 -8.82
C PRO A 285 12.18 24.49 -9.94
N ALA A 286 12.36 25.80 -9.91
CA ALA A 286 13.19 26.50 -10.90
C ALA A 286 14.68 26.19 -10.74
N LEU A 287 15.18 26.07 -9.49
CA LEU A 287 16.53 25.58 -9.23
C LEU A 287 16.71 24.12 -9.62
N GLY A 288 15.70 23.28 -9.38
CA GLY A 288 15.65 21.93 -9.92
C GLY A 288 15.73 21.93 -11.44
N GLY A 289 15.01 22.86 -12.11
CA GLY A 289 15.07 23.09 -13.55
C GLY A 289 16.46 23.50 -14.04
N LEU A 290 17.16 24.32 -13.28
CA LEU A 290 18.56 24.66 -13.61
C LEU A 290 19.47 23.42 -13.59
N ALA A 291 19.34 22.57 -12.57
CA ALA A 291 20.09 21.31 -12.51
C ALA A 291 19.74 20.37 -13.68
N ILE A 292 18.45 20.31 -14.08
CA ILE A 292 18.01 19.55 -15.26
C ILE A 292 18.68 20.07 -16.52
N GLY A 293 18.66 21.38 -16.74
CA GLY A 293 19.23 21.99 -17.95
C GLY A 293 20.75 21.83 -18.03
N LEU A 294 21.46 22.05 -16.93
CA LEU A 294 22.91 21.81 -16.85
C LEU A 294 23.27 20.34 -17.07
N GLY A 295 22.51 19.41 -16.47
CA GLY A 295 22.67 17.99 -16.71
C GLY A 295 22.42 17.60 -18.16
N GLY A 296 21.44 18.23 -18.81
CA GLY A 296 21.16 18.04 -20.24
C GLY A 296 22.25 18.52 -21.19
N LEU A 297 23.06 19.50 -20.78
CA LEU A 297 24.25 19.92 -21.52
C LEU A 297 25.39 18.87 -21.44
N VAL A 298 25.50 18.17 -20.30
CA VAL A 298 26.51 17.14 -20.08
C VAL A 298 26.09 15.84 -20.77
N ASP A 299 24.83 15.46 -20.59
CA ASP A 299 24.27 14.22 -21.15
C ASP A 299 22.78 14.41 -21.49
N SER A 300 22.46 14.52 -22.79
CA SER A 300 21.07 14.73 -23.24
C SER A 300 20.12 13.59 -22.87
N ARG A 301 20.62 12.38 -22.53
CA ARG A 301 19.84 11.24 -22.04
C ARG A 301 19.19 11.48 -20.67
N VAL A 302 19.67 12.50 -19.96
CA VAL A 302 19.06 12.91 -18.69
C VAL A 302 17.67 13.53 -18.89
N LEU A 303 17.44 14.20 -20.03
CA LEU A 303 16.22 14.96 -20.31
C LEU A 303 15.01 14.06 -20.59
N GLY A 304 13.85 14.47 -20.09
CA GLY A 304 12.55 13.85 -20.35
C GLY A 304 12.39 12.45 -19.75
N VAL A 305 11.40 11.71 -20.25
CA VAL A 305 11.05 10.36 -19.74
C VAL A 305 12.18 9.36 -20.00
N GLY A 306 12.83 9.41 -21.17
CA GLY A 306 13.96 8.57 -21.51
C GLY A 306 13.60 7.16 -22.01
N TYR A 307 12.43 6.98 -22.64
CA TYR A 307 12.00 5.66 -23.16
C TYR A 307 12.99 5.08 -24.20
N GLU A 308 13.58 5.91 -25.04
CA GLU A 308 14.62 5.47 -25.98
C GLU A 308 15.87 4.94 -25.27
N THR A 309 16.28 5.60 -24.18
CA THR A 309 17.39 5.10 -23.36
C THR A 309 17.05 3.77 -22.70
N ILE A 310 15.81 3.59 -22.20
CA ILE A 310 15.35 2.31 -21.64
C ILE A 310 15.39 1.22 -22.70
N HIS A 311 14.94 1.52 -23.91
CA HIS A 311 14.95 0.58 -25.04
C HIS A 311 16.38 0.22 -25.46
N GLY A 312 17.27 1.20 -25.57
CA GLY A 312 18.70 0.95 -25.88
C GLY A 312 19.40 0.13 -24.78
N LEU A 313 19.04 0.32 -23.48
CA LEU A 313 19.54 -0.51 -22.38
C LEU A 313 19.13 -1.98 -22.55
N MET A 314 17.87 -2.22 -22.91
CA MET A 314 17.35 -3.58 -23.12
C MET A 314 17.92 -4.27 -24.37
N ARG A 315 18.43 -3.49 -25.32
CA ARG A 315 19.15 -3.99 -26.51
C ARG A 315 20.66 -4.15 -26.30
N GLY A 316 21.17 -3.77 -25.13
CA GLY A 316 22.61 -3.83 -24.86
C GLY A 316 23.46 -2.86 -25.68
N GLU A 317 22.90 -1.75 -26.17
CA GLU A 317 23.55 -0.82 -27.12
C GLU A 317 24.61 0.10 -26.47
N PHE A 318 24.71 0.14 -25.13
CA PHE A 318 25.56 1.10 -24.43
C PHE A 318 26.89 0.51 -23.96
N LEU A 319 27.97 1.29 -24.15
CA LEU A 319 29.29 1.00 -23.60
C LEU A 319 29.32 1.30 -22.08
N ALA A 320 30.26 0.70 -21.37
CA ALA A 320 30.41 0.87 -19.92
C ALA A 320 30.55 2.34 -19.49
N THR A 321 31.31 3.15 -20.25
CA THR A 321 31.47 4.59 -19.99
C THR A 321 30.15 5.35 -20.08
N ALA A 322 29.31 5.00 -21.06
CA ALA A 322 28.00 5.61 -21.25
C ALA A 322 27.01 5.22 -20.12
N LEU A 323 27.11 3.97 -19.62
CA LEU A 323 26.31 3.50 -18.50
C LEU A 323 26.69 4.21 -17.18
N ILE A 324 27.98 4.39 -16.93
CA ILE A 324 28.48 5.12 -15.75
C ILE A 324 28.07 6.60 -15.81
N SER A 325 28.23 7.25 -17.00
CA SER A 325 27.78 8.63 -17.20
C SER A 325 26.28 8.76 -16.91
N LEU A 326 25.48 7.85 -17.45
CA LEU A 326 24.03 7.83 -17.23
C LEU A 326 23.66 7.67 -15.75
N LEU A 327 24.30 6.72 -15.05
CA LEU A 327 24.06 6.49 -13.61
C LEU A 327 24.32 7.75 -12.77
N ILE A 328 25.46 8.38 -12.99
CA ILE A 328 25.87 9.58 -12.24
C ILE A 328 24.98 10.77 -12.62
N ALA A 329 24.90 11.08 -13.91
CA ALA A 329 24.19 12.28 -14.38
C ALA A 329 22.68 12.18 -14.10
N LYS A 330 22.02 11.06 -14.44
CA LYS A 330 20.59 10.86 -14.18
C LYS A 330 20.29 10.78 -12.70
N GLY A 331 21.13 10.06 -11.92
CA GLY A 331 20.96 9.93 -10.46
C GLY A 331 21.03 11.28 -9.76
N LEU A 332 22.03 12.11 -10.05
CA LEU A 332 22.17 13.46 -9.46
C LEU A 332 21.05 14.39 -9.88
N VAL A 333 20.83 14.52 -11.19
CA VAL A 333 19.84 15.47 -11.74
C VAL A 333 18.43 15.12 -11.29
N TRP A 334 18.07 13.83 -11.33
CA TRP A 334 16.76 13.36 -10.86
C TRP A 334 16.56 13.60 -9.37
N SER A 335 17.57 13.32 -8.56
CA SER A 335 17.48 13.52 -7.10
C SER A 335 17.34 14.98 -6.72
N ILE A 336 18.09 15.88 -7.37
CA ILE A 336 17.98 17.34 -7.17
C ILE A 336 16.60 17.84 -7.64
N ALA A 337 16.17 17.41 -8.82
CA ALA A 337 14.89 17.84 -9.40
C ALA A 337 13.71 17.35 -8.54
N LEU A 338 13.72 16.09 -8.09
CA LEU A 338 12.67 15.55 -7.22
C LEU A 338 12.68 16.22 -5.84
N GLY A 339 13.88 16.40 -5.24
CA GLY A 339 14.06 17.09 -3.95
C GLY A 339 13.60 18.54 -3.97
N SER A 340 13.67 19.23 -5.12
CA SER A 340 13.14 20.58 -5.29
C SER A 340 11.60 20.66 -5.23
N GLY A 341 10.92 19.52 -5.22
CA GLY A 341 9.45 19.47 -5.21
C GLY A 341 8.81 19.62 -6.60
N THR A 342 9.57 19.41 -7.68
CA THR A 342 9.05 19.36 -9.05
C THR A 342 8.07 18.20 -9.21
N SER A 343 7.06 18.36 -10.08
CA SER A 343 6.00 17.36 -10.31
C SER A 343 6.45 16.33 -11.36
N GLY A 344 6.54 15.04 -11.02
CA GLY A 344 6.88 13.98 -11.97
C GLY A 344 7.05 12.61 -11.32
N GLY A 345 6.97 11.52 -12.12
CA GLY A 345 7.06 10.14 -11.65
C GLY A 345 8.49 9.67 -11.39
N VAL A 346 8.62 8.63 -10.58
CA VAL A 346 9.92 8.07 -10.17
C VAL A 346 10.30 6.80 -10.94
N LEU A 347 9.34 6.15 -11.63
CA LEU A 347 9.52 4.81 -12.15
C LEU A 347 10.52 4.78 -13.33
N ALA A 348 10.29 5.59 -14.37
CA ALA A 348 11.16 5.59 -15.55
C ALA A 348 12.63 5.94 -15.21
N PRO A 349 12.94 6.95 -14.38
CA PRO A 349 14.30 7.18 -13.91
C PRO A 349 14.90 5.98 -13.18
N LEU A 350 14.12 5.33 -12.30
CA LEU A 350 14.57 4.12 -11.60
C LEU A 350 14.86 2.98 -12.58
N LEU A 351 13.98 2.77 -13.58
CA LEU A 351 14.24 1.77 -14.63
C LEU A 351 15.55 2.03 -15.36
N MET A 352 15.81 3.28 -15.76
CA MET A 352 17.06 3.65 -16.43
C MET A 352 18.29 3.37 -15.55
N MET A 353 18.23 3.74 -14.28
CA MET A 353 19.34 3.54 -13.35
C MET A 353 19.54 2.06 -13.00
N GLY A 354 18.47 1.31 -12.77
CA GLY A 354 18.53 -0.15 -12.54
C GLY A 354 19.03 -0.88 -13.78
N GLY A 355 18.52 -0.52 -14.95
CA GLY A 355 18.98 -1.06 -16.23
C GLY A 355 20.47 -0.80 -16.48
N ALA A 356 20.94 0.40 -16.18
CA ALA A 356 22.35 0.73 -16.32
C ALA A 356 23.24 -0.05 -15.35
N VAL A 357 22.81 -0.27 -14.09
CA VAL A 357 23.51 -1.14 -13.11
C VAL A 357 23.59 -2.57 -13.63
N GLY A 358 22.46 -3.12 -14.08
CA GLY A 358 22.41 -4.49 -14.59
C GLY A 358 23.27 -4.68 -15.85
N ALA A 359 23.11 -3.80 -16.85
CA ALA A 359 23.90 -3.83 -18.09
C ALA A 359 25.39 -3.70 -17.81
N LEU A 360 25.81 -2.83 -16.88
CA LEU A 360 27.21 -2.66 -16.50
C LEU A 360 27.79 -3.95 -15.92
N ILE A 361 27.07 -4.62 -15.03
CA ILE A 361 27.49 -5.91 -14.45
C ILE A 361 27.56 -6.98 -15.55
N GLY A 362 26.56 -7.02 -16.47
CA GLY A 362 26.57 -7.92 -17.60
C GLY A 362 27.80 -7.74 -18.50
N LEU A 363 28.16 -6.49 -18.83
CA LEU A 363 29.36 -6.16 -19.60
C LEU A 363 30.66 -6.55 -18.88
N LEU A 364 30.74 -6.30 -17.57
CA LEU A 364 31.96 -6.59 -16.79
C LEU A 364 32.17 -8.09 -16.59
N THR A 365 31.11 -8.88 -16.50
CA THR A 365 31.19 -10.33 -16.34
C THR A 365 31.30 -11.10 -17.66
N GLY A 366 30.88 -10.48 -18.77
CA GLY A 366 30.83 -11.13 -20.09
C GLY A 366 29.85 -12.32 -20.16
N VAL A 367 28.91 -12.43 -19.23
CA VAL A 367 27.93 -13.52 -19.16
C VAL A 367 26.64 -13.11 -19.86
N GLY A 368 26.35 -13.73 -20.99
CA GLY A 368 25.09 -13.53 -21.73
C GLY A 368 24.97 -12.15 -22.34
N ASP A 369 23.75 -11.76 -22.65
CA ASP A 369 23.42 -10.46 -23.26
C ASP A 369 23.32 -9.36 -22.20
N PRO A 370 24.02 -8.21 -22.34
CA PRO A 370 23.87 -7.07 -21.45
C PRO A 370 22.42 -6.55 -21.32
N GLY A 371 21.61 -6.70 -22.38
CA GLY A 371 20.19 -6.36 -22.37
C GLY A 371 19.37 -7.16 -21.37
N LEU A 372 19.64 -8.46 -21.23
CA LEU A 372 19.04 -9.30 -20.20
C LEU A 372 19.35 -8.76 -18.80
N TRP A 373 20.60 -8.42 -18.55
CA TRP A 373 21.01 -7.91 -17.24
C TRP A 373 20.43 -6.51 -16.97
N ALA A 374 20.26 -5.71 -18.02
CA ALA A 374 19.50 -4.46 -17.90
C ALA A 374 18.05 -4.72 -17.41
N MET A 375 17.35 -5.68 -17.99
CA MET A 375 15.98 -6.04 -17.57
C MET A 375 15.96 -6.53 -16.13
N VAL A 376 16.91 -7.38 -15.73
CA VAL A 376 17.04 -7.84 -14.33
C VAL A 376 17.29 -6.66 -13.39
N GLY A 377 18.18 -5.75 -13.75
CA GLY A 377 18.46 -4.55 -12.96
C GLY A 377 17.25 -3.61 -12.85
N MET A 378 16.45 -3.45 -13.91
CA MET A 378 15.20 -2.67 -13.92
C MET A 378 14.17 -3.27 -12.96
N ALA A 379 13.94 -4.58 -13.02
CA ALA A 379 13.02 -5.26 -12.11
C ALA A 379 13.51 -5.17 -10.66
N ALA A 380 14.82 -5.37 -10.45
CA ALA A 380 15.45 -5.36 -9.15
C ALA A 380 15.35 -3.98 -8.46
N ILE A 381 15.64 -2.89 -9.18
CA ILE A 381 15.58 -1.55 -8.58
C ILE A 381 14.15 -1.16 -8.21
N MET A 382 13.15 -1.56 -9.00
CA MET A 382 11.74 -1.38 -8.64
C MET A 382 11.38 -2.17 -7.38
N GLY A 383 11.71 -3.46 -7.36
CA GLY A 383 11.49 -4.35 -6.22
C GLY A 383 12.12 -3.82 -4.93
N GLY A 384 13.34 -3.30 -5.02
CA GLY A 384 14.07 -2.71 -3.90
C GLY A 384 13.51 -1.36 -3.45
N THR A 385 13.39 -0.39 -4.36
CA THR A 385 13.01 1.00 -4.02
C THR A 385 11.58 1.12 -3.53
N MET A 386 10.65 0.41 -4.16
CA MET A 386 9.23 0.44 -3.81
C MET A 386 8.84 -0.65 -2.82
N ARG A 387 9.67 -1.66 -2.63
CA ARG A 387 9.36 -2.88 -1.88
C ARG A 387 8.15 -3.62 -2.46
N SER A 388 8.13 -3.73 -3.78
CA SER A 388 7.08 -4.38 -4.56
C SER A 388 7.72 -5.33 -5.58
N PRO A 389 8.29 -6.47 -5.13
CA PRO A 389 9.09 -7.36 -5.99
C PRO A 389 8.26 -8.03 -7.06
N LEU A 390 7.00 -8.43 -6.77
CA LEU A 390 6.12 -9.03 -7.76
C LEU A 390 5.74 -8.04 -8.85
N THR A 391 5.43 -6.81 -8.47
CA THR A 391 5.17 -5.73 -9.42
C THR A 391 6.39 -5.49 -10.31
N GLY A 392 7.60 -5.40 -9.72
CA GLY A 392 8.83 -5.11 -10.47
C GLY A 392 9.12 -6.16 -11.55
N MET A 393 9.05 -7.46 -11.21
CA MET A 393 9.32 -8.52 -12.17
C MET A 393 8.23 -8.62 -13.25
N ILE A 394 6.95 -8.60 -12.87
CA ILE A 394 5.84 -8.73 -13.84
C ILE A 394 5.76 -7.50 -14.74
N PHE A 395 6.09 -6.31 -14.22
CA PHE A 395 6.12 -5.09 -15.02
C PHE A 395 7.11 -5.20 -16.19
N ILE A 396 8.34 -5.63 -15.92
CA ILE A 396 9.34 -5.83 -16.98
C ILE A 396 8.91 -6.97 -17.91
N LEU A 397 8.34 -8.04 -17.38
CA LEU A 397 7.83 -9.15 -18.19
C LEU A 397 6.73 -8.69 -19.18
N GLU A 398 5.74 -7.92 -18.72
CA GLU A 398 4.68 -7.39 -19.59
C GLU A 398 5.18 -6.32 -20.55
N LEU A 399 6.20 -5.54 -20.19
CA LEU A 399 6.82 -4.55 -21.08
C LEU A 399 7.60 -5.16 -22.23
N THR A 400 8.16 -6.36 -22.03
CA THR A 400 9.10 -6.99 -22.97
C THR A 400 8.55 -8.24 -23.65
N HIS A 401 7.62 -8.94 -22.99
CA HIS A 401 7.10 -10.26 -23.36
C HIS A 401 8.17 -11.37 -23.39
N ASP A 402 9.30 -11.21 -22.70
CA ASP A 402 10.33 -12.24 -22.56
C ASP A 402 10.13 -13.11 -21.32
N PHE A 403 9.33 -14.17 -21.46
CA PHE A 403 9.01 -15.10 -20.37
C PHE A 403 10.20 -15.95 -19.93
N ASN A 404 11.23 -16.12 -20.76
CA ASN A 404 12.41 -16.89 -20.39
C ASN A 404 13.27 -16.18 -19.33
N SER A 405 13.19 -14.87 -19.26
CA SER A 405 13.88 -14.05 -18.26
C SER A 405 13.24 -14.08 -16.87
N LEU A 406 12.01 -14.59 -16.73
CA LEU A 406 11.22 -14.57 -15.49
C LEU A 406 11.97 -15.06 -14.24
N PRO A 407 12.71 -16.20 -14.26
CA PRO A 407 13.46 -16.64 -13.08
C PRO A 407 14.53 -15.64 -12.63
N ALA A 408 15.25 -15.03 -13.59
CA ALA A 408 16.27 -14.04 -13.29
C ALA A 408 15.68 -12.73 -12.77
N LEU A 409 14.56 -12.26 -13.36
CA LEU A 409 13.81 -11.09 -12.89
C LEU A 409 13.33 -11.29 -11.44
N MET A 410 12.83 -12.49 -11.12
CA MET A 410 12.36 -12.82 -9.79
C MET A 410 13.51 -12.82 -8.77
N ILE A 411 14.61 -13.51 -9.07
CA ILE A 411 15.78 -13.54 -8.18
C ILE A 411 16.34 -12.14 -7.96
N GLY A 412 16.52 -11.35 -9.03
CA GLY A 412 17.00 -9.97 -8.94
C GLY A 412 16.09 -9.09 -8.07
N SER A 413 14.79 -9.13 -8.32
CA SER A 413 13.80 -8.32 -7.58
C SER A 413 13.73 -8.68 -6.09
N VAL A 414 13.71 -9.96 -5.77
CA VAL A 414 13.67 -10.45 -4.38
C VAL A 414 14.98 -10.14 -3.65
N SER A 415 16.14 -10.34 -4.30
CA SER A 415 17.45 -10.01 -3.73
C SER A 415 17.57 -8.51 -3.43
N ALA A 416 17.12 -7.65 -4.33
CA ALA A 416 17.11 -6.20 -4.11
C ALA A 416 16.18 -5.80 -2.95
N MET A 417 14.99 -6.40 -2.86
CA MET A 417 14.07 -6.19 -1.75
C MET A 417 14.71 -6.63 -0.42
N CYS A 418 15.35 -7.79 -0.37
CA CYS A 418 16.05 -8.29 0.81
C CYS A 418 17.08 -7.27 1.30
N VAL A 419 17.93 -6.76 0.40
CA VAL A 419 18.93 -5.72 0.73
C VAL A 419 18.27 -4.47 1.30
N THR A 420 17.23 -3.95 0.64
CA THR A 420 16.61 -2.70 1.08
C THR A 420 15.79 -2.85 2.36
N VAL A 421 15.20 -4.00 2.64
CA VAL A 421 14.49 -4.27 3.90
C VAL A 421 15.48 -4.37 5.05
N LEU A 422 16.65 -4.98 4.84
CA LEU A 422 17.70 -5.12 5.86
C LEU A 422 18.41 -3.79 6.15
N LEU A 423 18.69 -2.96 5.13
CA LEU A 423 19.48 -1.74 5.26
C LEU A 423 18.65 -0.49 5.55
N LEU A 424 17.43 -0.41 5.02
CA LEU A 424 16.58 0.77 5.11
C LEU A 424 15.35 0.47 5.99
N ARG A 425 15.06 1.35 6.93
CA ARG A 425 13.84 1.26 7.74
C ARG A 425 12.58 1.49 6.90
N ARG A 426 12.65 2.33 5.84
CA ARG A 426 11.50 2.76 5.02
C ARG A 426 11.83 2.77 3.54
N SER A 427 10.81 2.63 2.69
CA SER A 427 10.95 2.79 1.24
C SER A 427 10.93 4.28 0.86
N ILE A 428 11.35 4.62 -0.36
CA ILE A 428 11.27 5.99 -0.88
C ILE A 428 9.86 6.59 -0.79
N LEU A 429 8.83 5.75 -0.86
CA LEU A 429 7.43 6.18 -0.83
C LEU A 429 6.93 6.45 0.59
N THR A 430 7.32 5.61 1.55
CA THR A 430 6.86 5.70 2.95
C THR A 430 7.70 6.66 3.79
N GLU A 431 8.92 6.97 3.37
CA GLU A 431 9.77 7.96 4.05
C GLU A 431 9.10 9.34 4.07
N LYS A 432 8.50 9.78 2.96
CA LYS A 432 7.79 11.06 2.87
C LYS A 432 6.60 11.14 3.83
N LEU A 433 5.86 10.03 3.99
CA LEU A 433 4.74 9.95 4.93
C LEU A 433 5.21 9.96 6.38
N ALA A 434 6.30 9.23 6.66
CA ALA A 434 6.89 9.21 7.99
C ALA A 434 7.44 10.58 8.43
N ARG A 435 8.03 11.35 7.51
CA ARG A 435 8.47 12.74 7.76
C ARG A 435 7.30 13.69 8.08
N ARG A 436 6.08 13.33 7.66
CA ARG A 436 4.82 14.00 8.03
C ARG A 436 4.21 13.45 9.34
N GLY A 437 4.93 12.61 10.09
CA GLY A 437 4.47 12.01 11.35
C GLY A 437 3.51 10.83 11.18
N GLN A 438 3.42 10.26 9.97
CA GLN A 438 2.49 9.17 9.66
C GLN A 438 3.24 7.85 9.54
N HIS A 439 2.78 6.82 10.25
CA HIS A 439 3.36 5.47 10.18
C HIS A 439 2.45 4.52 9.40
N ILE A 440 3.03 3.78 8.46
CA ILE A 440 2.33 2.74 7.68
C ILE A 440 3.04 1.43 7.91
N ALA A 441 2.38 0.51 8.59
CA ALA A 441 2.78 -0.89 8.59
C ALA A 441 2.35 -1.53 7.26
N ARG A 442 3.29 -2.16 6.55
CA ARG A 442 3.06 -2.82 5.25
C ARG A 442 2.88 -4.33 5.37
N GLU A 443 2.55 -4.81 6.54
CA GLU A 443 2.33 -6.22 6.75
C GLU A 443 0.90 -6.60 6.37
N TYR A 444 0.75 -7.66 5.60
CA TYR A 444 -0.53 -8.30 5.35
C TYR A 444 -0.93 -9.05 6.62
N SER A 445 -1.41 -8.33 7.65
CA SER A 445 -1.89 -8.97 8.85
C SER A 445 -3.33 -9.45 8.64
N VAL A 446 -3.56 -10.72 8.87
CA VAL A 446 -4.90 -11.25 9.11
C VAL A 446 -5.34 -10.67 10.46
N ASP A 447 -6.57 -10.16 10.54
CA ASP A 447 -7.09 -9.69 11.82
C ASP A 447 -7.06 -10.86 12.82
N VAL A 448 -6.19 -10.75 13.81
CA VAL A 448 -6.00 -11.81 14.82
C VAL A 448 -7.33 -12.17 15.49
N PHE A 449 -8.23 -11.20 15.63
CA PHE A 449 -9.53 -11.41 16.23
C PHE A 449 -10.51 -12.19 15.34
N GLU A 450 -10.31 -12.24 14.03
CA GLU A 450 -11.05 -13.13 13.13
C GLU A 450 -10.62 -14.60 13.27
N LEU A 451 -9.39 -14.85 13.73
CA LEU A 451 -8.84 -16.21 13.91
C LEU A 451 -9.02 -16.77 15.34
N MET A 452 -9.14 -15.90 16.34
CA MET A 452 -9.27 -16.33 17.74
C MET A 452 -10.74 -16.56 18.09
N ARG A 453 -11.01 -17.66 18.78
CA ARG A 453 -12.33 -17.97 19.34
C ARG A 453 -12.48 -17.39 20.74
N VAL A 454 -13.70 -17.15 21.14
CA VAL A 454 -14.05 -16.73 22.50
C VAL A 454 -13.52 -17.74 23.52
N SER A 455 -13.60 -19.05 23.24
CA SER A 455 -13.09 -20.15 24.08
C SER A 455 -11.59 -20.07 24.40
N ASP A 456 -10.79 -19.39 23.53
CA ASP A 456 -9.34 -19.27 23.70
C ASP A 456 -8.96 -18.19 24.70
N VAL A 457 -9.91 -17.30 25.00
CA VAL A 457 -9.67 -16.06 25.75
C VAL A 457 -10.56 -15.92 26.98
N MET A 458 -11.76 -16.49 26.94
CA MET A 458 -12.75 -16.37 28.02
C MET A 458 -12.23 -16.87 29.35
N ASP A 459 -12.68 -16.26 30.42
CA ASP A 459 -12.56 -16.82 31.75
C ASP A 459 -13.57 -17.98 31.92
N ARG A 460 -13.06 -19.18 32.18
CA ARG A 460 -13.86 -20.40 32.36
C ARG A 460 -14.42 -20.56 33.76
N THR A 461 -14.00 -19.70 34.68
CA THR A 461 -14.49 -19.64 36.07
C THR A 461 -15.15 -18.29 36.33
N PRO A 462 -16.29 -18.02 35.68
CA PRO A 462 -16.93 -16.71 35.77
C PRO A 462 -17.36 -16.38 37.22
N PRO A 463 -17.26 -15.12 37.63
CA PRO A 463 -17.78 -14.70 38.92
C PRO A 463 -19.30 -14.79 38.92
N THR A 464 -19.87 -15.59 39.78
CA THR A 464 -21.33 -15.76 39.93
C THR A 464 -21.80 -15.36 41.32
N VAL A 465 -23.05 -14.89 41.39
CA VAL A 465 -23.75 -14.56 42.63
C VAL A 465 -25.21 -14.96 42.48
N SER A 466 -25.84 -15.49 43.59
CA SER A 466 -27.26 -15.84 43.58
C SER A 466 -28.14 -14.59 43.43
N ALA A 467 -29.23 -14.69 42.68
CA ALA A 467 -30.19 -13.62 42.41
C ALA A 467 -30.75 -12.98 43.72
N ASP A 468 -30.91 -13.78 44.75
CA ASP A 468 -31.48 -13.36 46.05
C ASP A 468 -30.46 -12.62 46.95
N THR A 469 -29.19 -12.54 46.57
CA THR A 469 -28.17 -11.84 47.32
C THR A 469 -28.46 -10.34 47.31
N THR A 470 -28.41 -9.69 48.52
CA THR A 470 -28.56 -8.24 48.58
C THR A 470 -27.31 -7.51 48.05
N VAL A 471 -27.50 -6.31 47.56
CA VAL A 471 -26.40 -5.44 47.10
C VAL A 471 -25.39 -5.20 48.23
N ALA A 472 -25.86 -4.98 49.46
CA ALA A 472 -25.01 -4.84 50.66
C ALA A 472 -24.15 -6.08 50.92
N ALA A 473 -24.70 -7.27 50.78
CA ALA A 473 -23.96 -8.52 50.97
C ALA A 473 -22.86 -8.69 49.92
N LEU A 474 -23.17 -8.41 48.65
CA LEU A 474 -22.17 -8.43 47.56
C LEU A 474 -21.08 -7.36 47.74
N ALA A 475 -21.46 -6.13 48.13
CA ALA A 475 -20.53 -5.05 48.43
C ALA A 475 -19.56 -5.41 49.55
N ASN A 476 -20.07 -6.03 50.61
CA ASN A 476 -19.26 -6.52 51.74
C ASN A 476 -18.29 -7.64 51.33
N ARG A 477 -18.69 -8.57 50.46
CA ARG A 477 -17.78 -9.58 49.89
C ARG A 477 -16.66 -8.94 49.10
N ILE A 478 -16.97 -7.94 48.26
CA ILE A 478 -15.99 -7.19 47.48
C ILE A 478 -15.03 -6.43 48.42
N ALA A 479 -15.53 -5.75 49.43
CA ALA A 479 -14.74 -4.98 50.39
C ALA A 479 -13.79 -5.86 51.22
N ARG A 480 -14.20 -7.09 51.53
CA ARG A 480 -13.36 -8.10 52.23
C ARG A 480 -12.31 -8.74 51.30
N GLY A 481 -12.29 -8.41 50.04
CA GLY A 481 -11.32 -8.94 49.07
C GLY A 481 -11.62 -10.38 48.64
N ASP A 482 -12.91 -10.82 48.65
CA ASP A 482 -13.29 -12.16 48.18
C ASP A 482 -12.77 -12.38 46.73
N PRO A 483 -11.83 -13.34 46.50
CA PRO A 483 -11.21 -13.54 45.20
C PRO A 483 -12.19 -13.82 44.07
N ALA A 484 -13.36 -14.37 44.40
CA ALA A 484 -14.40 -14.69 43.41
C ALA A 484 -15.02 -13.43 42.79
N VAL A 485 -15.07 -12.31 43.49
CA VAL A 485 -15.79 -11.09 43.07
C VAL A 485 -14.97 -9.80 43.17
N ALA A 486 -13.97 -9.72 44.03
CA ALA A 486 -13.27 -8.47 44.36
C ALA A 486 -12.49 -7.88 43.19
N GLY A 487 -11.84 -8.70 42.37
CA GLY A 487 -11.05 -8.28 41.20
C GLY A 487 -11.86 -8.04 39.92
N ARG A 488 -13.17 -8.21 39.95
CA ARG A 488 -14.04 -8.19 38.77
C ARG A 488 -14.84 -6.90 38.67
N GLN A 489 -15.05 -6.45 37.46
CA GLN A 489 -15.81 -5.25 37.12
C GLN A 489 -17.31 -5.54 36.96
N GLY A 490 -17.69 -6.80 36.76
CA GLY A 490 -19.06 -7.29 36.67
C GLY A 490 -19.15 -8.74 37.13
N THR A 491 -20.29 -9.12 37.66
CA THR A 491 -20.58 -10.45 38.22
C THR A 491 -21.85 -10.98 37.58
N LEU A 492 -21.86 -12.24 37.16
CA LEU A 492 -23.05 -12.89 36.60
C LEU A 492 -24.03 -13.24 37.73
N VAL A 493 -25.28 -12.94 37.52
CA VAL A 493 -26.34 -13.27 38.46
C VAL A 493 -26.99 -14.58 38.00
N VAL A 494 -27.12 -15.55 38.92
CA VAL A 494 -27.69 -16.86 38.64
C VAL A 494 -28.93 -17.09 39.48
N ASP A 495 -29.90 -17.82 38.94
CA ASP A 495 -31.09 -18.27 39.64
C ASP A 495 -30.78 -19.47 40.57
N GLU A 496 -31.80 -19.99 41.28
CA GLU A 496 -31.66 -21.13 42.17
C GLU A 496 -31.19 -22.43 41.47
N ALA A 497 -31.43 -22.54 40.17
CA ALA A 497 -30.97 -23.66 39.35
C ALA A 497 -29.55 -23.49 38.83
N GLY A 498 -28.88 -22.33 39.12
CA GLY A 498 -27.57 -21.98 38.61
C GLY A 498 -27.58 -21.46 37.17
N ALA A 499 -28.73 -21.17 36.60
CA ALA A 499 -28.88 -20.65 35.25
C ALA A 499 -28.71 -19.11 35.23
N LEU A 500 -28.20 -18.59 34.12
CA LEU A 500 -27.97 -17.14 33.91
C LEU A 500 -29.31 -16.37 34.00
N ALA A 501 -29.39 -15.44 34.95
CA ALA A 501 -30.55 -14.58 35.19
C ALA A 501 -30.26 -13.10 34.93
N GLY A 502 -29.00 -12.66 35.15
CA GLY A 502 -28.64 -11.26 35.00
C GLY A 502 -27.13 -11.03 35.05
N ILE A 503 -26.75 -9.77 34.97
CA ILE A 503 -25.39 -9.28 35.23
C ILE A 503 -25.46 -8.02 36.12
N ILE A 504 -24.63 -7.93 37.12
CA ILE A 504 -24.47 -6.72 37.93
C ILE A 504 -23.07 -6.17 37.79
N THR A 505 -22.96 -4.88 37.60
CA THR A 505 -21.68 -4.17 37.45
C THR A 505 -21.34 -3.36 38.70
N ARG A 506 -20.09 -2.86 38.76
CA ARG A 506 -19.66 -1.95 39.83
C ARG A 506 -20.45 -0.64 39.83
N SER A 507 -20.88 -0.15 38.66
CA SER A 507 -21.73 1.05 38.59
C SER A 507 -23.08 0.81 39.22
N ASP A 508 -23.75 -0.30 38.90
CA ASP A 508 -25.06 -0.65 39.44
C ASP A 508 -25.01 -0.78 40.97
N LEU A 509 -23.93 -1.40 41.49
CA LEU A 509 -23.67 -1.47 42.92
C LEU A 509 -23.53 -0.09 43.57
N MET A 510 -22.79 0.81 42.95
CA MET A 510 -22.55 2.16 43.48
C MET A 510 -23.83 2.99 43.47
N ASP A 511 -24.66 2.87 42.45
CA ASP A 511 -25.90 3.61 42.33
C ASP A 511 -26.87 3.23 43.49
N VAL A 512 -27.03 1.93 43.76
CA VAL A 512 -27.88 1.44 44.86
C VAL A 512 -27.30 1.78 46.24
N LEU A 513 -25.97 1.72 46.41
CA LEU A 513 -25.30 2.13 47.64
C LEU A 513 -25.48 3.62 47.93
N GLN A 514 -25.41 4.47 46.91
CA GLN A 514 -25.65 5.91 47.05
C GLN A 514 -27.12 6.25 47.36
N ALA A 515 -28.04 5.45 46.81
CA ALA A 515 -29.48 5.56 47.14
C ALA A 515 -29.83 5.13 48.58
N GLY A 516 -28.92 4.43 49.27
CA GLY A 516 -29.17 3.94 50.63
C GLY A 516 -30.10 2.71 50.70
N GLU A 517 -30.32 2.01 49.60
CA GLU A 517 -31.27 0.91 49.45
C GLU A 517 -30.58 -0.48 49.40
N ALA A 518 -29.27 -0.54 49.67
CA ALA A 518 -28.44 -1.73 49.47
C ALA A 518 -28.84 -2.97 50.27
N ASP A 519 -29.44 -2.80 51.45
CA ASP A 519 -29.91 -3.91 52.29
C ASP A 519 -31.23 -4.53 51.82
N ARG A 520 -32.00 -3.80 50.98
CA ARG A 520 -33.33 -4.22 50.52
C ARG A 520 -33.35 -4.65 49.06
N THR A 521 -32.44 -4.12 48.26
CA THR A 521 -32.36 -4.38 46.83
C THR A 521 -31.53 -5.61 46.55
N THR A 522 -32.06 -6.55 45.78
CA THR A 522 -31.30 -7.74 45.35
C THR A 522 -30.35 -7.40 44.22
N VAL A 523 -29.34 -8.22 44.01
CA VAL A 523 -28.39 -8.05 42.88
C VAL A 523 -29.06 -8.22 41.50
N LEU A 524 -30.18 -8.96 41.44
CA LEU A 524 -30.97 -9.12 40.22
C LEU A 524 -31.77 -7.85 39.92
N ASP A 525 -32.38 -7.24 40.95
CA ASP A 525 -33.15 -5.98 40.78
C ASP A 525 -32.25 -4.79 40.43
N ALA A 526 -31.03 -4.78 40.98
CA ALA A 526 -30.03 -3.75 40.72
C ALA A 526 -29.31 -3.92 39.36
N GLY A 527 -29.19 -5.15 38.88
CA GLY A 527 -28.48 -5.50 37.68
C GLY A 527 -29.30 -5.41 36.41
N SER A 528 -28.71 -5.78 35.29
CA SER A 528 -29.39 -5.88 33.99
C SER A 528 -29.80 -7.31 33.68
N THR A 529 -31.06 -7.47 33.26
CA THR A 529 -31.65 -8.74 32.80
C THR A 529 -31.76 -8.82 31.25
N ASP A 530 -31.63 -7.69 30.54
CA ASP A 530 -31.49 -7.67 29.05
C ASP A 530 -30.05 -7.95 28.69
N LEU A 531 -29.73 -9.24 28.54
CA LEU A 531 -28.38 -9.72 28.37
C LEU A 531 -28.02 -9.88 26.90
N ALA A 532 -26.93 -9.25 26.49
CA ALA A 532 -26.21 -9.66 25.30
C ALA A 532 -25.26 -10.80 25.68
N VAL A 533 -25.31 -11.90 24.95
CA VAL A 533 -24.50 -13.10 25.18
C VAL A 533 -23.63 -13.43 23.98
N THR A 534 -22.63 -14.26 24.19
CA THR A 534 -21.81 -14.83 23.11
C THR A 534 -21.60 -16.33 23.36
N HIS A 535 -21.03 -17.02 22.40
CA HIS A 535 -20.78 -18.46 22.46
C HIS A 535 -19.28 -18.78 22.42
N ALA A 536 -18.88 -19.90 23.01
CA ALA A 536 -17.48 -20.30 23.10
C ALA A 536 -16.79 -20.49 21.71
N ASP A 537 -17.55 -20.90 20.70
CA ASP A 537 -17.11 -21.11 19.33
C ASP A 537 -17.18 -19.85 18.43
N ALA A 538 -17.77 -18.77 18.93
CA ALA A 538 -17.81 -17.49 18.21
C ALA A 538 -16.40 -16.88 18.09
N THR A 539 -16.17 -16.03 17.05
CA THR A 539 -14.91 -15.30 16.91
C THR A 539 -14.84 -14.14 17.89
N LEU A 540 -13.64 -13.76 18.29
CA LEU A 540 -13.46 -12.54 19.08
C LEU A 540 -13.94 -11.30 18.33
N HIS A 541 -13.80 -11.28 16.99
CA HIS A 541 -14.32 -10.20 16.15
C HIS A 541 -15.83 -10.01 16.33
N ASP A 542 -16.60 -11.11 16.29
CA ASP A 542 -18.06 -11.07 16.49
C ASP A 542 -18.44 -10.64 17.91
N ALA A 543 -17.74 -11.15 18.92
CA ALA A 543 -17.95 -10.77 20.31
C ALA A 543 -17.66 -9.27 20.54
N ILE A 544 -16.58 -8.73 19.99
CA ILE A 544 -16.25 -7.31 20.01
C ILE A 544 -17.33 -6.47 19.30
N ALA A 545 -17.84 -6.94 18.17
CA ALA A 545 -18.91 -6.26 17.44
C ALA A 545 -20.21 -6.16 18.27
N VAL A 546 -20.56 -7.22 19.03
CA VAL A 546 -21.69 -7.20 19.97
C VAL A 546 -21.45 -6.19 21.09
N MET A 547 -20.25 -6.21 21.71
CA MET A 547 -19.90 -5.25 22.76
C MET A 547 -20.01 -3.80 22.30
N LEU A 548 -19.53 -3.49 21.09
CA LEU A 548 -19.58 -2.13 20.53
C LEU A 548 -21.00 -1.69 20.18
N LYS A 549 -21.81 -2.58 19.60
CA LYS A 549 -23.22 -2.26 19.22
C LYS A 549 -24.10 -1.99 20.43
N ARG A 550 -23.86 -2.69 21.55
CA ARG A 550 -24.64 -2.57 22.80
C ARG A 550 -24.00 -1.62 23.81
N ASP A 551 -22.85 -1.04 23.47
CA ASP A 551 -22.01 -0.20 24.36
C ASP A 551 -21.71 -0.86 25.73
N ILE A 552 -21.40 -2.16 25.70
CA ILE A 552 -21.08 -2.96 26.87
C ILE A 552 -19.62 -3.40 26.86
N GLY A 553 -19.06 -3.62 28.05
CA GLY A 553 -17.67 -4.04 28.18
C GLY A 553 -17.47 -5.53 28.48
N ARG A 554 -18.56 -6.31 28.49
CA ARG A 554 -18.57 -7.69 28.99
C ARG A 554 -19.68 -8.49 28.35
N LEU A 555 -19.42 -9.79 28.15
CA LEU A 555 -20.40 -10.72 27.63
C LEU A 555 -20.38 -12.01 28.49
N PRO A 556 -21.52 -12.48 29.01
CA PRO A 556 -21.67 -13.86 29.42
C PRO A 556 -21.40 -14.76 28.20
N VAL A 557 -20.63 -15.82 28.42
CA VAL A 557 -20.44 -16.85 27.41
C VAL A 557 -21.33 -18.02 27.80
N VAL A 558 -22.26 -18.36 26.92
CA VAL A 558 -23.28 -19.35 27.17
C VAL A 558 -23.20 -20.51 26.17
N ASP A 559 -23.82 -21.64 26.56
CA ASP A 559 -23.96 -22.76 25.67
C ASP A 559 -24.88 -22.40 24.48
N ARG A 560 -24.62 -22.96 23.29
CA ARG A 560 -25.36 -22.62 22.09
C ARG A 560 -26.79 -23.19 22.07
N ASP A 561 -26.97 -24.35 22.69
CA ASP A 561 -28.26 -25.04 22.74
C ASP A 561 -29.10 -24.60 23.96
N ASN A 562 -28.42 -23.98 24.96
CA ASN A 562 -29.06 -23.46 26.16
C ASN A 562 -28.42 -22.13 26.59
N GLU A 563 -28.98 -21.00 26.13
CA GLU A 563 -28.47 -19.65 26.44
C GLU A 563 -28.50 -19.27 27.94
N ARG A 564 -29.09 -20.10 28.79
CA ARG A 564 -29.05 -19.91 30.24
C ARG A 564 -27.91 -20.68 30.92
N LEU A 565 -27.25 -21.61 30.22
CA LEU A 565 -26.12 -22.36 30.76
C LEU A 565 -24.82 -21.56 30.56
N ILE A 566 -24.24 -21.10 31.66
CA ILE A 566 -22.99 -20.33 31.64
C ILE A 566 -21.82 -21.26 31.36
N VAL A 567 -21.04 -20.97 30.33
CA VAL A 567 -19.80 -21.68 29.95
C VAL A 567 -18.57 -20.84 30.30
N GLY A 568 -18.71 -19.53 30.37
CA GLY A 568 -17.62 -18.63 30.66
C GLY A 568 -18.04 -17.16 30.73
N TYR A 569 -17.04 -16.30 30.72
CA TYR A 569 -17.18 -14.85 30.78
C TYR A 569 -16.08 -14.18 29.92
N LEU A 570 -16.45 -13.18 29.17
CA LEU A 570 -15.52 -12.42 28.31
C LEU A 570 -15.58 -10.94 28.67
N GLY A 571 -14.47 -10.39 29.12
CA GLY A 571 -14.32 -8.97 29.41
C GLY A 571 -13.35 -8.27 28.43
N ARG A 572 -13.40 -6.93 28.37
CA ARG A 572 -12.44 -6.13 27.56
C ARG A 572 -10.98 -6.40 27.97
N ALA A 573 -10.72 -6.63 29.27
CA ALA A 573 -9.38 -6.92 29.75
C ALA A 573 -8.83 -8.24 29.18
N ASP A 574 -9.68 -9.26 29.06
CA ASP A 574 -9.30 -10.57 28.54
C ASP A 574 -8.92 -10.48 27.06
N ILE A 575 -9.69 -9.70 26.28
CA ILE A 575 -9.42 -9.43 24.85
C ILE A 575 -8.10 -8.69 24.68
N LEU A 576 -7.84 -7.64 25.49
CA LEU A 576 -6.60 -6.89 25.45
C LEU A 576 -5.38 -7.73 25.86
N ALA A 577 -5.53 -8.55 26.90
CA ALA A 577 -4.48 -9.47 27.35
C ALA A 577 -4.15 -10.54 26.29
N ALA A 578 -5.14 -11.02 25.54
CA ALA A 578 -4.93 -11.95 24.43
C ALA A 578 -4.16 -11.30 23.28
N LYS A 579 -4.49 -10.05 22.92
CA LYS A 579 -3.76 -9.29 21.90
C LYS A 579 -2.31 -9.08 22.30
N LEU A 580 -2.06 -8.68 23.55
CA LEU A 580 -0.71 -8.45 24.05
C LEU A 580 0.13 -9.74 24.04
N ARG A 581 -0.43 -10.84 24.54
CA ARG A 581 0.26 -12.16 24.53
C ARG A 581 0.66 -12.58 23.10
N ARG A 582 -0.23 -12.40 22.14
CA ARG A 582 0.05 -12.73 20.74
C ARG A 582 1.17 -11.86 20.16
N GLN A 583 1.15 -10.56 20.44
CA GLN A 583 2.19 -9.63 20.01
C GLN A 583 3.55 -10.00 20.62
N GLU A 584 3.60 -10.35 21.91
CA GLU A 584 4.81 -10.82 22.58
C GLU A 584 5.34 -12.14 22.00
N GLU A 585 4.44 -13.06 21.61
CA GLU A 585 4.82 -14.31 20.94
C GLU A 585 5.43 -14.07 19.57
N GLU A 586 4.88 -13.14 18.78
CA GLU A 586 5.41 -12.75 17.48
C GLU A 586 6.78 -12.08 17.62
N GLU A 587 6.94 -11.13 18.55
CA GLU A 587 8.24 -10.49 18.83
C GLU A 587 9.30 -11.49 19.34
N LYS A 588 8.92 -12.48 20.13
CA LYS A 588 9.83 -13.55 20.58
C LYS A 588 10.27 -14.43 19.42
N ARG A 589 9.39 -14.74 18.47
CA ARG A 589 9.73 -15.50 17.26
C ARG A 589 10.67 -14.72 16.35
N GLU A 590 10.47 -13.42 16.19
CA GLU A 590 11.35 -12.57 15.40
C GLU A 590 12.75 -12.39 16.02
N ARG A 591 12.87 -12.37 17.35
CA ARG A 591 14.13 -12.24 18.08
C ARG A 591 14.80 -13.58 18.39
N GLY A 592 14.16 -14.70 18.11
CA GLY A 592 14.66 -16.03 18.40
C GLY A 592 15.86 -16.40 17.51
N PRO A 593 16.84 -17.20 18.00
CA PRO A 593 17.97 -17.67 17.19
C PRO A 593 17.46 -18.55 16.06
N ILE A 594 17.99 -18.32 14.85
CA ILE A 594 17.67 -19.01 13.59
C ILE A 594 17.95 -20.53 13.66
N LEU A 595 18.70 -20.99 14.64
CA LEU A 595 19.03 -22.40 14.90
C LEU A 595 18.89 -22.72 16.39
N GLN A 596 17.74 -23.26 16.80
CA GLN A 596 17.72 -24.16 17.95
C GLN A 596 18.08 -25.56 17.44
N LEU A 597 19.37 -25.89 17.49
CA LEU A 597 19.81 -27.28 17.43
C LEU A 597 19.21 -27.98 18.65
N THR A 598 18.21 -28.83 18.39
CA THR A 598 17.64 -29.75 19.35
C THR A 598 18.76 -30.51 20.07
N ARG A 599 18.83 -30.36 21.38
CA ARG A 599 19.43 -31.34 22.27
C ARG A 599 18.40 -32.32 22.74
#